data_5d0deaf8bc07083cf2345bd82a726ebe
#
_entry.id   5d0deaf8bc07083cf2345bd82a726ebe
#
_cell.length_a   1.000
_cell.length_b   1.000
_cell.length_c   1.000
_cell.angle_alpha   90.00
_cell.angle_beta   90.00
_cell.angle_gamma   90.00
#
_symmetry.space_group_name_H-M   'P 1'
#
loop_
_entity.id
_entity.type
_entity.pdbx_description
1 polymer ?
#
loop_
_entity_poly.entity_id
_entity_poly.type
_entity_poly.pdbx_seq_one_letter_code
_entity_poly.pdbx_strand_id
1 'polypeptide(L)'
;MKVKELTDWLGGNFPAAVAEDWDNVGLLTGDDESEVKHVFLALDLTETVLDEAVQAGADMIVTHHPMIFSGIKKINNHSFTGRKIISLVRHGISYYAMHTNYDILGMADLSAGYLELSDTKVLCATGEKDGEPIGFGRVGNLPCEMTLKEYALLVKKNLKLSDVKVYGNLEQTVKTAAVCTGSGKSMIQDVLAAGADVYVTGDIDHHTGIDTVAQGLAIIDAGHYGTEYIFMEDMKERLAKAFPELTVSCAKVRSPYTIL
;
A
#
# COMPACT_ATOMS: atom_id res chain seq x y z
N MET A 1 15.69 -21.58 -0.26
CA MET A 1 16.58 -20.46 -0.65
C MET A 1 17.02 -19.69 0.59
N LYS A 2 18.00 -18.77 0.46
CA LYS A 2 18.37 -17.89 1.58
C LYS A 2 17.54 -16.61 1.59
N VAL A 3 17.38 -16.00 2.78
CA VAL A 3 16.74 -14.68 2.95
C VAL A 3 17.40 -13.64 2.04
N LYS A 4 18.75 -13.66 1.93
CA LYS A 4 19.50 -12.78 1.05
C LYS A 4 19.04 -12.84 -0.42
N GLU A 5 18.80 -14.03 -0.97
CA GLU A 5 18.37 -14.19 -2.36
C GLU A 5 16.98 -13.54 -2.60
N LEU A 6 16.09 -13.68 -1.61
CA LEU A 6 14.76 -13.05 -1.65
C LEU A 6 14.86 -11.53 -1.49
N THR A 7 15.67 -11.03 -0.55
CA THR A 7 15.84 -9.58 -0.34
C THR A 7 16.56 -8.91 -1.51
N ASP A 8 17.50 -9.58 -2.15
CA ASP A 8 18.17 -9.11 -3.38
C ASP A 8 17.13 -8.99 -4.53
N TRP A 9 16.22 -9.95 -4.67
CA TRP A 9 15.14 -9.87 -5.66
C TRP A 9 14.16 -8.75 -5.34
N LEU A 10 13.71 -8.60 -4.08
CA LEU A 10 12.82 -7.52 -3.65
C LEU A 10 13.48 -6.15 -3.90
N GLY A 11 14.74 -5.98 -3.48
CA GLY A 11 15.49 -4.75 -3.68
C GLY A 11 15.83 -4.45 -5.15
N GLY A 12 15.96 -5.49 -5.99
CA GLY A 12 16.16 -5.32 -7.43
C GLY A 12 14.92 -4.82 -8.16
N ASN A 13 13.72 -5.27 -7.74
CA ASN A 13 12.44 -4.82 -8.31
C ASN A 13 11.96 -3.49 -7.70
N PHE A 14 12.20 -3.30 -6.41
CA PHE A 14 11.76 -2.14 -5.62
C PHE A 14 12.94 -1.55 -4.83
N PRO A 15 13.91 -0.90 -5.51
CA PRO A 15 15.11 -0.38 -4.87
C PRO A 15 14.80 0.58 -3.72
N ALA A 16 15.52 0.45 -2.61
CA ALA A 16 15.41 1.38 -1.48
C ALA A 16 15.78 2.83 -1.87
N ALA A 17 16.59 3.00 -2.90
CA ALA A 17 16.95 4.33 -3.41
C ALA A 17 15.78 5.11 -4.05
N VAL A 18 14.65 4.45 -4.32
CA VAL A 18 13.42 5.07 -4.83
C VAL A 18 12.50 5.48 -3.69
N ALA A 19 12.70 4.95 -2.48
CA ALA A 19 11.90 5.34 -1.31
C ALA A 19 12.19 6.78 -0.90
N GLU A 20 11.22 7.39 -0.21
CA GLU A 20 11.38 8.71 0.39
C GLU A 20 12.50 8.70 1.45
N ASP A 21 13.24 9.79 1.59
CA ASP A 21 14.40 9.92 2.49
C ASP A 21 14.08 9.66 3.98
N TRP A 22 12.83 9.90 4.37
CA TRP A 22 12.35 9.66 5.75
C TRP A 22 11.91 8.23 6.01
N ASP A 23 11.78 7.41 4.95
CA ASP A 23 11.24 6.05 5.03
C ASP A 23 12.28 5.04 5.52
N ASN A 24 11.82 3.87 5.95
CA ASN A 24 12.69 2.80 6.45
C ASN A 24 12.28 1.46 5.82
N VAL A 25 12.81 1.18 4.65
CA VAL A 25 12.52 -0.02 3.85
C VAL A 25 13.68 -1.00 3.84
N GLY A 26 13.43 -2.25 3.47
CA GLY A 26 14.43 -3.31 3.37
C GLY A 26 14.33 -4.34 4.51
N LEU A 27 15.40 -5.09 4.74
CA LEU A 27 15.50 -6.07 5.84
C LEU A 27 15.73 -5.33 7.16
N LEU A 28 14.68 -5.20 7.97
CA LEU A 28 14.71 -4.42 9.22
C LEU A 28 15.06 -5.26 10.45
N THR A 29 14.83 -6.58 10.40
CA THR A 29 15.17 -7.52 11.49
C THR A 29 15.39 -8.90 10.86
N GLY A 30 16.43 -9.62 11.30
CA GLY A 30 16.68 -10.99 10.87
C GLY A 30 18.12 -11.20 10.41
N ASP A 31 18.36 -12.39 9.88
CA ASP A 31 19.64 -12.86 9.38
C ASP A 31 19.47 -13.23 7.89
N ASP A 32 20.19 -12.53 7.01
CA ASP A 32 20.13 -12.72 5.57
C ASP A 32 20.70 -14.06 5.08
N GLU A 33 21.53 -14.72 5.93
CA GLU A 33 22.06 -16.05 5.67
C GLU A 33 21.10 -17.20 6.08
N SER A 34 20.00 -16.88 6.78
CA SER A 34 18.98 -17.85 7.16
C SER A 34 18.25 -18.44 5.95
N GLU A 35 17.74 -19.67 6.08
CA GLU A 35 16.86 -20.26 5.07
C GLU A 35 15.46 -19.68 5.15
N VAL A 36 14.84 -19.49 3.96
CA VAL A 36 13.43 -19.14 3.83
C VAL A 36 12.73 -20.13 2.91
N LYS A 37 11.62 -20.70 3.38
CA LYS A 37 10.70 -21.61 2.68
C LYS A 37 9.27 -21.08 2.69
N HIS A 38 8.92 -20.29 3.72
CA HIS A 38 7.60 -19.74 3.88
C HIS A 38 7.66 -18.23 4.14
N VAL A 39 7.07 -17.45 3.25
CA VAL A 39 6.90 -16.00 3.34
C VAL A 39 5.46 -15.69 3.74
N PHE A 40 5.30 -14.83 4.74
CA PHE A 40 4.01 -14.34 5.21
C PHE A 40 3.86 -12.85 4.85
N LEU A 41 2.84 -12.51 4.10
CA LEU A 41 2.58 -11.14 3.62
C LEU A 41 1.52 -10.47 4.47
N ALA A 42 1.74 -9.20 4.81
CA ALA A 42 0.75 -8.39 5.52
C ALA A 42 0.89 -6.91 5.14
N LEU A 43 -0.16 -6.11 5.38
CA LEU A 43 -0.05 -4.66 5.25
C LEU A 43 0.72 -4.09 6.44
N ASP A 44 0.30 -4.44 7.66
CA ASP A 44 0.87 -4.01 8.92
C ASP A 44 1.32 -5.20 9.76
N LEU A 45 2.44 -5.09 10.47
CA LEU A 45 2.84 -6.05 11.49
C LEU A 45 2.22 -5.69 12.84
N THR A 46 0.97 -6.08 13.07
CA THR A 46 0.34 -6.05 14.39
C THR A 46 0.74 -7.24 15.24
N GLU A 47 0.44 -7.24 16.55
CA GLU A 47 0.68 -8.41 17.41
C GLU A 47 -0.13 -9.63 16.90
N THR A 48 -1.38 -9.43 16.49
CA THR A 48 -2.23 -10.49 15.91
C THR A 48 -1.64 -11.06 14.61
N VAL A 49 -1.15 -10.21 13.72
CA VAL A 49 -0.52 -10.64 12.45
C VAL A 49 0.77 -11.41 12.73
N LEU A 50 1.56 -10.97 13.71
CA LEU A 50 2.76 -11.69 14.12
C LEU A 50 2.42 -13.09 14.67
N ASP A 51 1.38 -13.21 15.50
CA ASP A 51 0.92 -14.51 16.01
C ASP A 51 0.43 -15.42 14.87
N GLU A 52 -0.29 -14.87 13.87
CA GLU A 52 -0.70 -15.62 12.67
C GLU A 52 0.52 -16.14 11.90
N ALA A 53 1.54 -15.30 11.68
CA ALA A 53 2.76 -15.68 10.98
C ALA A 53 3.54 -16.78 11.72
N VAL A 54 3.67 -16.65 13.05
CA VAL A 54 4.30 -17.68 13.91
C VAL A 54 3.54 -19.00 13.82
N GLN A 55 2.19 -18.97 13.93
CA GLN A 55 1.36 -20.18 13.83
C GLN A 55 1.43 -20.83 12.43
N ALA A 56 1.59 -20.01 11.40
CA ALA A 56 1.77 -20.50 10.04
C ALA A 56 3.17 -21.11 9.78
N GLY A 57 4.12 -20.93 10.72
CA GLY A 57 5.50 -21.37 10.55
C GLY A 57 6.25 -20.57 9.51
N ALA A 58 6.03 -19.24 9.48
CA ALA A 58 6.70 -18.35 8.54
C ALA A 58 8.19 -18.20 8.92
N ASP A 59 9.06 -18.22 7.92
CA ASP A 59 10.50 -17.93 8.06
C ASP A 59 10.77 -16.44 7.84
N MET A 60 9.93 -15.77 7.05
CA MET A 60 10.04 -14.34 6.76
C MET A 60 8.67 -13.68 6.66
N ILE A 61 8.57 -12.48 7.22
CA ILE A 61 7.39 -11.61 7.07
C ILE A 61 7.78 -10.44 6.17
N VAL A 62 6.95 -10.16 5.16
CA VAL A 62 7.08 -8.98 4.30
C VAL A 62 5.83 -8.13 4.49
N THR A 63 6.02 -6.86 4.87
CA THR A 63 4.92 -5.90 5.01
C THR A 63 5.08 -4.71 4.11
N HIS A 64 3.98 -4.02 3.86
CA HIS A 64 4.00 -2.70 3.25
C HIS A 64 4.48 -1.66 4.27
N HIS A 65 3.80 -1.51 5.38
CA HIS A 65 4.19 -0.54 6.40
C HIS A 65 5.38 -1.03 7.26
N PRO A 66 6.45 -0.24 7.41
CA PRO A 66 7.57 -0.59 8.26
C PRO A 66 7.17 -0.55 9.74
N MET A 67 7.47 -1.63 10.47
CA MET A 67 7.28 -1.69 11.92
C MET A 67 8.18 -0.70 12.68
N ILE A 68 9.32 -0.36 12.09
CA ILE A 68 10.32 0.54 12.64
C ILE A 68 10.43 1.76 11.73
N PHE A 69 9.78 2.86 12.10
CA PHE A 69 9.85 4.12 11.35
C PHE A 69 11.05 4.99 11.74
N SER A 70 11.43 4.96 13.00
CA SER A 70 12.51 5.79 13.53
C SER A 70 13.47 4.97 14.38
N GLY A 71 14.69 5.47 14.56
CA GLY A 71 15.74 4.79 15.32
C GLY A 71 15.30 4.35 16.71
N ILE A 72 15.53 3.09 17.05
CA ILE A 72 15.17 2.48 18.32
C ILE A 72 16.37 2.51 19.27
N LYS A 73 16.22 3.13 20.45
CA LYS A 73 17.28 3.19 21.48
C LYS A 73 17.25 2.01 22.44
N LYS A 74 16.13 1.33 22.62
CA LYS A 74 15.94 0.22 23.55
C LYS A 74 15.00 -0.82 22.96
N ILE A 75 15.40 -2.08 22.99
CA ILE A 75 14.56 -3.22 22.62
C ILE A 75 14.25 -3.99 23.89
N ASN A 76 13.01 -3.92 24.35
CA ASN A 76 12.52 -4.64 25.53
C ASN A 76 10.99 -4.81 25.44
N ASN A 77 10.40 -5.49 26.41
CA ASN A 77 8.97 -5.80 26.43
C ASN A 77 8.06 -4.64 26.87
N HIS A 78 8.60 -3.46 27.18
CA HIS A 78 7.82 -2.29 27.62
C HIS A 78 7.20 -1.50 26.45
N SER A 79 7.71 -1.68 25.22
CA SER A 79 7.14 -1.08 24.02
C SER A 79 6.53 -2.14 23.09
N PHE A 80 5.48 -1.78 22.35
CA PHE A 80 4.85 -2.68 21.38
C PHE A 80 5.83 -3.10 20.26
N THR A 81 6.65 -2.16 19.76
CA THR A 81 7.69 -2.48 18.77
C THR A 81 8.76 -3.41 19.34
N GLY A 82 9.22 -3.16 20.58
CA GLY A 82 10.19 -4.02 21.25
C GLY A 82 9.69 -5.44 21.45
N ARG A 83 8.40 -5.63 21.82
CA ARG A 83 7.80 -6.98 21.94
C ARG A 83 7.81 -7.71 20.60
N LYS A 84 7.42 -7.02 19.49
CA LYS A 84 7.43 -7.61 18.16
C LYS A 84 8.84 -8.03 17.72
N ILE A 85 9.85 -7.16 17.90
CA ILE A 85 11.26 -7.49 17.59
C ILE A 85 11.72 -8.71 18.39
N ILE A 86 11.46 -8.74 19.71
CA ILE A 86 11.82 -9.87 20.56
C ILE A 86 11.15 -11.17 20.07
N SER A 87 9.88 -11.10 19.66
CA SER A 87 9.17 -12.26 19.13
C SER A 87 9.74 -12.73 17.80
N LEU A 88 10.02 -11.83 16.85
CA LEU A 88 10.67 -12.17 15.59
C LEU A 88 11.99 -12.91 15.81
N VAL A 89 12.87 -12.34 16.64
CA VAL A 89 14.18 -12.95 16.97
C VAL A 89 14.03 -14.31 17.65
N ARG A 90 13.08 -14.46 18.59
CA ARG A 90 12.83 -15.75 19.29
C ARG A 90 12.37 -16.86 18.35
N HIS A 91 11.61 -16.52 17.33
CA HIS A 91 11.09 -17.49 16.36
C HIS A 91 11.97 -17.64 15.11
N GLY A 92 13.09 -16.90 15.04
CA GLY A 92 13.99 -16.93 13.89
C GLY A 92 13.35 -16.37 12.62
N ILE A 93 12.38 -15.45 12.74
CA ILE A 93 11.64 -14.87 11.62
C ILE A 93 12.33 -13.60 11.17
N SER A 94 12.71 -13.53 9.88
CA SER A 94 13.20 -12.32 9.25
C SER A 94 12.04 -11.38 8.90
N TYR A 95 12.28 -10.06 8.97
CA TYR A 95 11.26 -9.05 8.69
C TYR A 95 11.74 -8.01 7.68
N TYR A 96 11.00 -7.87 6.60
CA TYR A 96 11.25 -6.94 5.51
C TYR A 96 10.07 -5.97 5.33
N ALA A 97 10.36 -4.71 5.05
CA ALA A 97 9.35 -3.71 4.71
C ALA A 97 9.61 -3.12 3.33
N MET A 98 8.55 -2.90 2.58
CA MET A 98 8.59 -2.20 1.29
C MET A 98 7.40 -1.24 1.24
N HIS A 99 7.68 0.05 1.39
CA HIS A 99 6.70 1.09 1.61
C HIS A 99 6.69 2.06 0.42
N THR A 100 7.25 3.25 0.55
CA THR A 100 7.18 4.26 -0.52
C THR A 100 7.88 3.82 -1.82
N ASN A 101 8.88 2.96 -1.77
CA ASN A 101 9.45 2.34 -2.96
C ASN A 101 8.46 1.45 -3.71
N TYR A 102 7.59 0.73 -2.98
CA TYR A 102 6.52 -0.05 -3.59
C TYR A 102 5.37 0.84 -4.04
N ASP A 103 5.02 1.90 -3.29
CA ASP A 103 4.01 2.87 -3.72
C ASP A 103 4.33 3.43 -5.11
N ILE A 104 5.58 3.80 -5.33
CA ILE A 104 6.04 4.40 -6.57
C ILE A 104 6.11 3.38 -7.73
N LEU A 105 6.66 2.18 -7.47
CA LEU A 105 7.00 1.21 -8.53
C LEU A 105 5.98 0.07 -8.70
N GLY A 106 5.00 -0.05 -7.82
CA GLY A 106 4.01 -1.12 -7.82
C GLY A 106 2.60 -0.65 -7.55
N MET A 107 2.37 -0.08 -6.37
CA MET A 107 1.03 0.27 -5.86
C MET A 107 0.29 1.25 -6.76
N ALA A 108 0.98 2.25 -7.32
CA ALA A 108 0.36 3.27 -8.16
C ALA A 108 -0.32 2.66 -9.40
N ASP A 109 0.37 1.77 -10.12
CA ASP A 109 -0.20 1.09 -11.29
C ASP A 109 -1.21 0.02 -10.90
N LEU A 110 -0.94 -0.71 -9.81
CA LEU A 110 -1.85 -1.71 -9.28
C LEU A 110 -3.21 -1.10 -8.93
N SER A 111 -3.21 -0.01 -8.16
CA SER A 111 -4.43 0.68 -7.75
C SER A 111 -5.19 1.28 -8.95
N ALA A 112 -4.48 1.86 -9.92
CA ALA A 112 -5.10 2.34 -11.16
C ALA A 112 -5.80 1.21 -11.93
N GLY A 113 -5.21 0.01 -11.97
CA GLY A 113 -5.82 -1.18 -12.56
C GLY A 113 -7.09 -1.62 -11.82
N TYR A 114 -7.07 -1.66 -10.48
CA TYR A 114 -8.28 -1.97 -9.68
C TYR A 114 -9.40 -0.94 -9.90
N LEU A 115 -9.05 0.31 -10.18
CA LEU A 115 -10.00 1.39 -10.43
C LEU A 115 -10.38 1.55 -11.91
N GLU A 116 -9.94 0.63 -12.77
CA GLU A 116 -10.25 0.57 -14.20
C GLU A 116 -9.82 1.84 -14.97
N LEU A 117 -8.73 2.50 -14.53
CA LEU A 117 -8.22 3.69 -15.20
C LEU A 117 -7.44 3.32 -16.47
N SER A 118 -7.68 4.07 -17.54
CA SER A 118 -6.94 3.97 -18.82
C SER A 118 -6.14 5.24 -19.09
N ASP A 119 -5.17 5.15 -20.00
CA ASP A 119 -4.30 6.27 -20.41
C ASP A 119 -3.65 6.98 -19.21
N THR A 120 -3.20 6.19 -18.24
CA THR A 120 -2.72 6.70 -16.97
C THR A 120 -1.40 7.47 -17.09
N LYS A 121 -1.27 8.51 -16.26
CA LYS A 121 -0.04 9.28 -16.07
C LYS A 121 0.30 9.31 -14.58
N VAL A 122 1.58 9.47 -14.27
CA VAL A 122 2.04 9.69 -12.89
C VAL A 122 1.39 10.96 -12.35
N LEU A 123 0.81 10.86 -11.15
CA LEU A 123 0.15 12.00 -10.51
C LEU A 123 1.19 12.97 -9.91
N CYS A 124 2.10 12.47 -9.10
CA CYS A 124 3.17 13.24 -8.48
C CYS A 124 4.52 12.57 -8.78
N ALA A 125 5.28 13.14 -9.72
CA ALA A 125 6.57 12.60 -10.14
C ALA A 125 7.63 12.86 -9.07
N THR A 126 8.38 11.81 -8.68
CA THR A 126 9.49 11.86 -7.72
C THR A 126 10.84 11.54 -8.35
N GLY A 127 10.85 11.03 -9.58
CA GLY A 127 12.07 10.66 -10.30
C GLY A 127 11.78 10.11 -11.68
N GLU A 128 12.80 9.48 -12.26
CA GLU A 128 12.73 8.81 -13.56
C GLU A 128 13.32 7.41 -13.48
N LYS A 129 12.76 6.50 -14.25
CA LYS A 129 13.30 5.16 -14.47
C LYS A 129 13.22 4.84 -15.96
N ASP A 130 14.34 4.48 -16.57
CA ASP A 130 14.45 4.15 -17.99
C ASP A 130 13.97 5.28 -18.93
N GLY A 131 14.07 6.54 -18.47
CA GLY A 131 13.62 7.74 -19.20
C GLY A 131 12.14 8.08 -19.04
N GLU A 132 11.39 7.31 -18.25
CA GLU A 132 9.98 7.53 -17.95
C GLU A 132 9.80 8.04 -16.51
N PRO A 133 8.85 8.97 -16.28
CA PRO A 133 8.59 9.47 -14.93
C PRO A 133 8.05 8.36 -14.03
N ILE A 134 8.56 8.30 -12.80
CA ILE A 134 8.03 7.48 -11.71
C ILE A 134 7.57 8.38 -10.56
N GLY A 135 6.62 7.89 -9.75
CA GLY A 135 6.11 8.68 -8.63
C GLY A 135 4.80 8.14 -8.08
N PHE A 136 4.28 8.88 -7.11
CA PHE A 136 3.06 8.53 -6.39
C PHE A 136 1.82 8.71 -7.25
N GLY A 137 0.91 7.77 -7.11
CA GLY A 137 -0.42 7.80 -7.68
C GLY A 137 -0.47 7.81 -9.20
N ARG A 138 -1.68 7.74 -9.70
CA ARG A 138 -1.98 7.82 -11.13
C ARG A 138 -3.20 8.70 -11.36
N VAL A 139 -3.24 9.37 -12.51
CA VAL A 139 -4.42 10.03 -13.03
C VAL A 139 -4.72 9.46 -14.42
N GLY A 140 -6.00 9.19 -14.72
CA GLY A 140 -6.39 8.59 -15.99
C GLY A 140 -7.88 8.73 -16.28
N ASN A 141 -8.30 8.16 -17.39
CA ASN A 141 -9.68 8.18 -17.85
C ASN A 141 -10.46 7.01 -17.23
N LEU A 142 -11.71 7.26 -16.89
CA LEU A 142 -12.67 6.21 -16.53
C LEU A 142 -13.06 5.41 -17.80
N PRO A 143 -13.55 4.16 -17.65
CA PRO A 143 -13.96 3.33 -18.79
C PRO A 143 -15.13 3.96 -19.57
N CYS A 144 -15.96 4.76 -18.93
CA CYS A 144 -16.99 5.58 -19.53
C CYS A 144 -17.37 6.73 -18.58
N GLU A 145 -18.05 7.74 -19.13
CA GLU A 145 -18.68 8.79 -18.33
C GLU A 145 -19.78 8.20 -17.45
N MET A 146 -19.76 8.48 -16.14
CA MET A 146 -20.73 7.98 -15.18
C MET A 146 -20.94 8.98 -14.05
N THR A 147 -21.93 8.75 -13.18
CA THR A 147 -22.12 9.56 -11.99
C THR A 147 -21.06 9.26 -10.92
N LEU A 148 -20.76 10.22 -10.05
CA LEU A 148 -19.90 10.00 -8.89
C LEU A 148 -20.36 8.82 -8.03
N LYS A 149 -21.69 8.64 -7.89
CA LYS A 149 -22.28 7.50 -7.19
C LYS A 149 -21.93 6.17 -7.83
N GLU A 150 -22.08 6.06 -9.15
CA GLU A 150 -21.76 4.84 -9.90
C GLU A 150 -20.27 4.50 -9.77
N TYR A 151 -19.41 5.51 -9.90
CA TYR A 151 -17.97 5.30 -9.73
C TYR A 151 -17.59 4.90 -8.29
N ALA A 152 -18.19 5.52 -7.27
CA ALA A 152 -17.97 5.11 -5.88
C ALA A 152 -18.40 3.66 -5.62
N LEU A 153 -19.48 3.20 -6.25
CA LEU A 153 -19.91 1.80 -6.17
C LEU A 153 -18.95 0.85 -6.91
N LEU A 154 -18.36 1.28 -8.04
CA LEU A 154 -17.33 0.55 -8.76
C LEU A 154 -16.06 0.41 -7.89
N VAL A 155 -15.56 1.51 -7.32
CA VAL A 155 -14.41 1.53 -6.39
C VAL A 155 -14.65 0.56 -5.22
N LYS A 156 -15.81 0.70 -4.55
CA LYS A 156 -16.22 -0.17 -3.44
C LYS A 156 -16.22 -1.65 -3.83
N LYS A 157 -16.76 -1.98 -5.00
CA LYS A 157 -16.83 -3.35 -5.52
C LYS A 157 -15.45 -3.92 -5.82
N ASN A 158 -14.63 -3.17 -6.58
CA ASN A 158 -13.34 -3.65 -7.07
C ASN A 158 -12.32 -3.79 -5.93
N LEU A 159 -12.36 -2.89 -4.95
CA LEU A 159 -11.59 -2.99 -3.72
C LEU A 159 -12.25 -3.85 -2.63
N LYS A 160 -13.36 -4.55 -2.92
CA LYS A 160 -14.07 -5.48 -2.00
C LYS A 160 -14.37 -4.86 -0.63
N LEU A 161 -14.73 -3.57 -0.60
CA LEU A 161 -14.97 -2.81 0.64
C LEU A 161 -16.44 -2.92 1.10
N SER A 162 -16.66 -2.82 2.40
CA SER A 162 -18.03 -2.73 2.97
C SER A 162 -18.67 -1.36 2.75
N ASP A 163 -17.83 -0.31 2.72
CA ASP A 163 -18.25 1.09 2.65
C ASP A 163 -17.15 1.97 2.07
N VAL A 164 -17.52 3.18 1.65
CA VAL A 164 -16.63 4.28 1.26
C VAL A 164 -17.29 5.59 1.68
N LYS A 165 -16.48 6.60 2.04
CA LYS A 165 -16.97 7.97 2.24
C LYS A 165 -16.86 8.74 0.93
N VAL A 166 -17.89 9.49 0.56
CA VAL A 166 -17.90 10.30 -0.65
C VAL A 166 -18.11 11.76 -0.31
N TYR A 167 -17.20 12.61 -0.76
CA TYR A 167 -17.33 14.07 -0.69
C TYR A 167 -17.61 14.59 -2.11
N GLY A 168 -18.73 15.28 -2.29
CA GLY A 168 -19.19 15.80 -3.57
C GLY A 168 -20.67 15.48 -3.85
N ASN A 169 -21.16 15.96 -4.99
CA ASN A 169 -22.53 15.68 -5.42
C ASN A 169 -22.58 14.31 -6.12
N LEU A 170 -23.32 13.36 -5.55
CA LEU A 170 -23.43 11.99 -6.07
C LEU A 170 -23.93 11.91 -7.52
N GLU A 171 -24.73 12.88 -7.97
CA GLU A 171 -25.28 12.94 -9.31
C GLU A 171 -24.38 13.68 -10.31
N GLN A 172 -23.24 14.25 -9.85
CA GLN A 172 -22.30 14.88 -10.79
C GLN A 172 -21.66 13.82 -11.70
N THR A 173 -21.43 14.21 -12.94
CA THR A 173 -20.73 13.41 -13.93
C THR A 173 -19.22 13.44 -13.68
N VAL A 174 -18.56 12.30 -13.79
CA VAL A 174 -17.12 12.13 -13.73
C VAL A 174 -16.62 11.35 -14.94
N LYS A 175 -15.46 11.74 -15.49
CA LYS A 175 -14.82 11.14 -16.68
C LYS A 175 -13.37 10.75 -16.41
N THR A 176 -12.73 11.47 -15.46
CA THR A 176 -11.32 11.30 -15.09
C THR A 176 -11.21 11.10 -13.61
N ALA A 177 -10.32 10.21 -13.19
CA ALA A 177 -10.03 10.02 -11.80
C ALA A 177 -8.52 10.01 -11.54
N ALA A 178 -8.16 10.45 -10.34
CA ALA A 178 -6.84 10.22 -9.76
C ALA A 178 -6.93 9.22 -8.63
N VAL A 179 -5.86 8.48 -8.39
CA VAL A 179 -5.69 7.59 -7.24
C VAL A 179 -4.32 7.79 -6.60
N CYS A 180 -4.29 7.89 -5.29
CA CYS A 180 -3.12 7.68 -4.47
C CYS A 180 -3.57 6.93 -3.22
N THR A 181 -3.01 5.75 -2.99
CA THR A 181 -3.39 4.86 -1.90
C THR A 181 -2.93 5.40 -0.54
N GLY A 182 -3.41 4.82 0.54
CA GLY A 182 -3.05 5.24 1.88
C GLY A 182 -3.55 6.64 2.23
N SER A 183 -2.70 7.46 2.81
CA SER A 183 -3.00 8.83 3.20
C SER A 183 -2.62 9.84 2.11
N GLY A 184 -3.49 10.00 1.12
CA GLY A 184 -3.21 10.84 -0.06
C GLY A 184 -3.56 12.34 0.10
N LYS A 185 -3.81 12.82 1.30
CA LYS A 185 -4.15 14.23 1.56
C LYS A 185 -3.14 15.22 0.96
N SER A 186 -1.86 14.91 1.02
CA SER A 186 -0.78 15.75 0.48
C SER A 186 -0.81 15.91 -1.03
N MET A 187 -1.45 15.00 -1.77
CA MET A 187 -1.49 14.98 -3.23
C MET A 187 -2.69 15.77 -3.82
N ILE A 188 -3.56 16.35 -2.99
CA ILE A 188 -4.77 17.05 -3.46
C ILE A 188 -4.44 18.16 -4.46
N GLN A 189 -3.35 18.92 -4.24
CA GLN A 189 -2.96 20.00 -5.14
C GLN A 189 -2.49 19.47 -6.52
N ASP A 190 -1.81 18.32 -6.53
CA ASP A 190 -1.39 17.64 -7.76
C ASP A 190 -2.62 17.13 -8.53
N VAL A 191 -3.62 16.57 -7.82
CA VAL A 191 -4.89 16.12 -8.43
C VAL A 191 -5.66 17.28 -9.04
N LEU A 192 -5.76 18.42 -8.35
CA LEU A 192 -6.39 19.64 -8.86
C LEU A 192 -5.65 20.16 -10.10
N ALA A 193 -4.32 20.18 -10.05
CA ALA A 193 -3.49 20.60 -11.19
C ALA A 193 -3.62 19.66 -12.40
N ALA A 194 -3.82 18.37 -12.15
CA ALA A 194 -4.05 17.36 -13.19
C ALA A 194 -5.46 17.46 -13.81
N GLY A 195 -6.40 18.19 -13.17
CA GLY A 195 -7.75 18.39 -13.68
C GLY A 195 -8.64 17.15 -13.58
N ALA A 196 -8.42 16.27 -12.60
CA ALA A 196 -9.28 15.12 -12.39
C ALA A 196 -10.64 15.53 -11.80
N ASP A 197 -11.70 14.82 -12.16
CA ASP A 197 -13.07 15.06 -11.65
C ASP A 197 -13.25 14.45 -10.23
N VAL A 198 -12.54 13.36 -9.94
CA VAL A 198 -12.64 12.64 -8.67
C VAL A 198 -11.28 12.08 -8.24
N TYR A 199 -11.04 12.11 -6.93
CA TYR A 199 -9.85 11.56 -6.29
C TYR A 199 -10.20 10.38 -5.39
N VAL A 200 -9.56 9.22 -5.59
CA VAL A 200 -9.70 8.04 -4.74
C VAL A 200 -8.47 7.92 -3.86
N THR A 201 -8.68 7.88 -2.53
CA THR A 201 -7.60 7.82 -1.53
C THR A 201 -8.13 7.35 -0.17
N GLY A 202 -7.36 7.49 0.89
CA GLY A 202 -7.77 7.26 2.29
C GLY A 202 -7.43 8.42 3.22
N ASP A 203 -7.87 8.31 4.47
CA ASP A 203 -7.53 9.20 5.58
C ASP A 203 -7.92 10.67 5.37
N ILE A 204 -9.03 10.93 4.69
CA ILE A 204 -9.52 12.30 4.50
C ILE A 204 -10.26 12.80 5.74
N ASP A 205 -9.73 13.86 6.34
CA ASP A 205 -10.36 14.55 7.45
C ASP A 205 -11.49 15.50 6.98
N HIS A 206 -12.31 15.92 7.95
CA HIS A 206 -13.49 16.74 7.69
C HIS A 206 -13.19 18.03 6.88
N HIS A 207 -12.21 18.81 7.31
CA HIS A 207 -11.90 20.09 6.64
C HIS A 207 -11.31 19.87 5.27
N THR A 208 -10.39 18.93 5.13
CA THR A 208 -9.82 18.57 3.84
C THR A 208 -10.91 18.18 2.84
N GLY A 209 -11.89 17.35 3.27
CA GLY A 209 -12.98 16.94 2.38
C GLY A 209 -13.82 18.10 1.87
N ILE A 210 -14.30 18.98 2.77
CA ILE A 210 -15.14 20.12 2.37
C ILE A 210 -14.39 21.16 1.54
N ASP A 211 -13.13 21.44 1.89
CA ASP A 211 -12.30 22.43 1.19
C ASP A 211 -11.94 21.97 -0.21
N THR A 212 -11.74 20.67 -0.41
CA THR A 212 -11.45 20.08 -1.72
C THR A 212 -12.68 20.14 -2.62
N VAL A 213 -13.86 19.81 -2.09
CA VAL A 213 -15.12 19.90 -2.86
C VAL A 213 -15.42 21.35 -3.23
N ALA A 214 -15.12 22.32 -2.37
CA ALA A 214 -15.27 23.73 -2.69
C ALA A 214 -14.37 24.19 -3.85
N GLN A 215 -13.28 23.47 -4.12
CA GLN A 215 -12.38 23.70 -5.27
C GLN A 215 -12.80 22.92 -6.53
N GLY A 216 -13.91 22.18 -6.49
CA GLY A 216 -14.49 21.46 -7.62
C GLY A 216 -14.04 20.01 -7.76
N LEU A 217 -13.24 19.47 -6.85
CA LEU A 217 -12.78 18.09 -6.88
C LEU A 217 -13.59 17.21 -5.92
N ALA A 218 -14.23 16.17 -6.45
CA ALA A 218 -14.86 15.15 -5.60
C ALA A 218 -13.83 14.20 -4.99
N ILE A 219 -14.13 13.61 -3.82
CA ILE A 219 -13.27 12.60 -3.20
C ILE A 219 -14.08 11.35 -2.86
N ILE A 220 -13.48 10.19 -3.14
CA ILE A 220 -13.90 8.89 -2.62
C ILE A 220 -12.81 8.45 -1.63
N ASP A 221 -13.10 8.56 -0.33
CA ASP A 221 -12.23 8.03 0.72
C ASP A 221 -12.59 6.56 0.96
N ALA A 222 -11.79 5.70 0.37
CA ALA A 222 -11.91 4.25 0.44
C ALA A 222 -11.15 3.64 1.64
N GLY A 223 -10.61 4.51 2.50
CA GLY A 223 -9.81 4.16 3.67
C GLY A 223 -8.37 3.77 3.33
N HIS A 224 -7.46 4.05 4.24
CA HIS A 224 -6.05 3.72 4.10
C HIS A 224 -5.85 2.22 3.82
N TYR A 225 -6.25 1.38 4.78
CA TYR A 225 -6.19 -0.07 4.64
C TYR A 225 -6.94 -0.57 3.39
N GLY A 226 -8.09 0.05 3.07
CA GLY A 226 -8.94 -0.34 1.95
C GLY A 226 -8.32 -0.13 0.58
N THR A 227 -7.42 0.85 0.47
CA THR A 227 -6.70 1.14 -0.78
C THR A 227 -5.39 0.36 -0.93
N GLU A 228 -4.80 -0.14 0.16
CA GLU A 228 -3.45 -0.72 0.16
C GLU A 228 -3.39 -2.23 0.39
N TYR A 229 -4.43 -2.87 0.97
CA TYR A 229 -4.37 -4.31 1.24
C TYR A 229 -4.14 -5.17 -0.02
N ILE A 230 -4.41 -4.62 -1.19
CA ILE A 230 -4.14 -5.21 -2.52
C ILE A 230 -2.65 -5.55 -2.73
N PHE A 231 -1.75 -4.88 -2.00
CA PHE A 231 -0.33 -5.22 -1.89
C PHE A 231 -0.11 -6.71 -1.65
N MET A 232 -0.87 -7.31 -0.74
CA MET A 232 -0.67 -8.70 -0.35
C MET A 232 -0.98 -9.67 -1.49
N GLU A 233 -2.04 -9.40 -2.26
CA GLU A 233 -2.41 -10.23 -3.41
C GLU A 233 -1.37 -10.11 -4.53
N ASP A 234 -0.95 -8.88 -4.88
CA ASP A 234 0.06 -8.63 -5.92
C ASP A 234 1.41 -9.25 -5.55
N MET A 235 1.91 -9.03 -4.34
CA MET A 235 3.18 -9.61 -3.91
C MET A 235 3.14 -11.13 -3.84
N LYS A 236 2.01 -11.72 -3.45
CA LYS A 236 1.84 -13.17 -3.50
C LYS A 236 1.99 -13.72 -4.92
N GLU A 237 1.35 -13.08 -5.89
CA GLU A 237 1.45 -13.50 -7.30
C GLU A 237 2.86 -13.33 -7.85
N ARG A 238 3.52 -12.18 -7.56
CA ARG A 238 4.91 -11.92 -7.97
C ARG A 238 5.88 -12.93 -7.39
N LEU A 239 5.79 -13.21 -6.09
CA LEU A 239 6.66 -14.17 -5.42
C LEU A 239 6.41 -15.61 -5.91
N ALA A 240 5.16 -16.02 -6.07
CA ALA A 240 4.83 -17.35 -6.59
C ALA A 240 5.34 -17.55 -8.02
N LYS A 241 5.37 -16.49 -8.83
CA LYS A 241 5.93 -16.53 -10.20
C LYS A 241 7.46 -16.59 -10.20
N ALA A 242 8.10 -15.79 -9.33
CA ALA A 242 9.56 -15.70 -9.26
C ALA A 242 10.20 -16.91 -8.57
N PHE A 243 9.54 -17.46 -7.56
CA PHE A 243 10.02 -18.53 -6.68
C PHE A 243 8.93 -19.58 -6.45
N PRO A 244 8.67 -20.45 -7.43
CA PRO A 244 7.60 -21.45 -7.32
C PRO A 244 7.76 -22.44 -6.16
N GLU A 245 8.96 -22.55 -5.60
CA GLU A 245 9.27 -23.41 -4.45
C GLU A 245 8.91 -22.78 -3.10
N LEU A 246 8.66 -21.47 -3.06
CA LEU A 246 8.26 -20.78 -1.81
C LEU A 246 6.79 -21.02 -1.51
N THR A 247 6.49 -21.30 -0.25
CA THR A 247 5.15 -21.15 0.28
C THR A 247 4.92 -19.65 0.55
N VAL A 248 3.87 -19.08 -0.03
CA VAL A 248 3.50 -17.68 0.22
C VAL A 248 2.07 -17.62 0.76
N SER A 249 1.91 -17.11 1.98
CA SER A 249 0.61 -16.89 2.60
C SER A 249 0.43 -15.42 2.99
N CYS A 250 -0.83 -15.01 3.17
CA CYS A 250 -1.18 -13.64 3.53
C CYS A 250 -1.89 -13.60 4.87
N ALA A 251 -1.71 -12.51 5.59
CA ALA A 251 -2.55 -12.17 6.73
C ALA A 251 -4.02 -12.08 6.30
N LYS A 252 -4.93 -12.36 7.22
CA LYS A 252 -6.36 -12.16 6.96
C LYS A 252 -6.64 -10.69 6.72
N VAL A 253 -7.38 -10.38 5.65
CA VAL A 253 -7.85 -9.02 5.39
C VAL A 253 -8.79 -8.59 6.50
N ARG A 254 -8.41 -7.57 7.25
CA ARG A 254 -9.17 -7.02 8.39
C ARG A 254 -9.03 -5.51 8.41
N SER A 255 -10.14 -4.81 8.24
CA SER A 255 -10.16 -3.38 8.50
C SER A 255 -9.73 -3.10 9.95
N PRO A 256 -8.92 -2.06 10.21
CA PRO A 256 -8.53 -1.68 11.56
C PRO A 256 -9.68 -1.10 12.40
N TYR A 257 -10.82 -0.83 11.78
CA TYR A 257 -12.03 -0.28 12.40
C TYR A 257 -13.29 -0.95 11.83
N THR A 258 -14.40 -0.78 12.52
CA THR A 258 -15.74 -1.23 12.10
C THR A 258 -16.67 -0.04 12.05
N ILE A 259 -17.43 0.10 10.96
CA ILE A 259 -18.52 1.07 10.85
C ILE A 259 -19.81 0.36 11.30
N LEU A 260 -20.51 0.95 12.29
CA LEU A 260 -21.74 0.44 12.88
C LEU A 260 -22.97 1.10 12.29
#